data_6a1f1a71cf19e91b0f09a452666e1b6e
#
_entry.id   6a1f1a71cf19e91b0f09a452666e1b6e
#
_cell.length_a   1.000
_cell.length_b   1.000
_cell.length_c   1.000
_cell.angle_alpha   90.00
_cell.angle_beta   90.00
_cell.angle_gamma   90.00
#
_symmetry.space_group_name_H-M   'P 1'
#
loop_
_entity.id
_entity.type
_entity.pdbx_description
1 polymer ?
#
loop_
_entity_poly.entity_id
_entity_poly.type
_entity_poly.pdbx_seq_one_letter_code
_entity_poly.pdbx_strand_id
1 'polypeptide(L)'
;CTAEVLVQDTLNPIAGCQDITIELGDDGTASITSADINNGSSDNCGEITYELNTTTFDCSNIGSNLVNLIVFDSSGLASECFATVTVLDNTPPTVVCQDITVALDLDYSATITPADIDAGSTDNCSISTASIDVNFFDCSNLGPNSVTLTLTDQNGNQSSCEAIVT
;
A
#
# COMPACT_ATOMS: atom_id res chain seq x y z
N CYS A 1 -54.22 20.21 -36.49
CA CYS A 1 -52.72 20.28 -36.44
C CYS A 1 -52.26 19.95 -35.03
N THR A 2 -51.53 18.90 -34.86
CA THR A 2 -50.77 18.59 -33.62
C THR A 2 -49.37 19.16 -33.79
N ALA A 3 -48.92 19.97 -32.84
CA ALA A 3 -47.53 20.41 -32.75
C ALA A 3 -46.79 19.48 -31.78
N GLU A 4 -45.65 18.98 -32.19
CA GLU A 4 -44.75 18.20 -31.34
C GLU A 4 -43.79 19.18 -30.68
N VAL A 5 -43.67 19.13 -29.35
CA VAL A 5 -42.72 19.94 -28.56
C VAL A 5 -41.65 19.00 -28.05
N LEU A 6 -40.42 19.19 -28.47
CA LEU A 6 -39.26 18.52 -27.93
C LEU A 6 -38.71 19.34 -26.76
N VAL A 7 -38.67 18.72 -25.58
CA VAL A 7 -38.00 19.31 -24.40
C VAL A 7 -36.62 18.61 -24.26
N GLN A 8 -35.56 19.40 -24.19
CA GLN A 8 -34.21 18.90 -24.14
C GLN A 8 -33.46 19.57 -23.00
N ASP A 9 -32.70 18.78 -22.23
CA ASP A 9 -31.74 19.30 -21.30
C ASP A 9 -30.43 19.70 -22.04
N THR A 10 -29.93 20.87 -21.70
CA THR A 10 -28.73 21.45 -22.32
C THR A 10 -27.71 21.94 -21.26
N LEU A 11 -27.98 21.68 -19.97
CA LEU A 11 -27.09 22.05 -18.89
C LEU A 11 -26.24 20.84 -18.50
N ASN A 12 -24.94 21.06 -18.36
CA ASN A 12 -24.04 20.04 -17.86
C ASN A 12 -24.27 19.79 -16.36
N PRO A 13 -24.08 18.56 -15.87
CA PRO A 13 -24.09 18.27 -14.45
C PRO A 13 -22.98 19.05 -13.72
N ILE A 14 -23.15 19.26 -12.44
CA ILE A 14 -22.11 19.82 -11.57
C ILE A 14 -21.33 18.66 -10.96
N ALA A 15 -20.02 18.60 -11.23
CA ALA A 15 -19.12 17.62 -10.63
C ALA A 15 -18.50 18.16 -9.33
N GLY A 16 -18.61 17.40 -8.24
CA GLY A 16 -17.99 17.69 -6.93
C GLY A 16 -17.13 16.53 -6.48
N CYS A 17 -15.85 16.78 -6.16
CA CYS A 17 -14.88 15.79 -5.69
C CYS A 17 -14.41 16.10 -4.27
N GLN A 18 -13.90 15.05 -3.60
CA GLN A 18 -13.16 15.15 -2.34
C GLN A 18 -11.89 14.32 -2.39
N ASP A 19 -10.85 14.82 -1.74
CA ASP A 19 -9.63 14.06 -1.50
C ASP A 19 -9.87 12.97 -0.45
N ILE A 20 -9.21 11.82 -0.62
CA ILE A 20 -9.29 10.70 0.32
C ILE A 20 -7.92 10.10 0.59
N THR A 21 -7.83 9.39 1.72
CA THR A 21 -6.69 8.54 2.06
C THR A 21 -7.16 7.10 2.15
N ILE A 22 -6.41 6.18 1.54
CA ILE A 22 -6.66 4.75 1.58
C ILE A 22 -5.40 4.00 2.01
N GLU A 23 -5.57 2.82 2.57
CA GLU A 23 -4.48 1.94 2.98
C GLU A 23 -4.46 0.69 2.11
N LEU A 24 -3.26 0.22 1.76
CA LEU A 24 -3.09 -1.06 1.09
C LEU A 24 -3.39 -2.21 2.07
N GLY A 25 -4.04 -3.24 1.57
CA GLY A 25 -4.29 -4.46 2.34
C GLY A 25 -3.05 -5.37 2.42
N ASP A 26 -3.21 -6.53 3.09
CA ASP A 26 -2.17 -7.55 3.24
C ASP A 26 -1.70 -8.14 1.88
N ASP A 27 -2.50 -7.97 0.83
CA ASP A 27 -2.16 -8.36 -0.54
C ASP A 27 -1.46 -7.25 -1.35
N GLY A 28 -1.15 -6.12 -0.72
CA GLY A 28 -0.51 -4.97 -1.35
C GLY A 28 -1.44 -4.20 -2.31
N THR A 29 -2.77 -4.35 -2.19
CA THR A 29 -3.74 -3.68 -3.06
C THR A 29 -4.81 -2.91 -2.30
N ALA A 30 -5.41 -1.92 -2.97
CA ALA A 30 -6.59 -1.20 -2.50
C ALA A 30 -7.47 -0.81 -3.68
N SER A 31 -8.75 -0.55 -3.42
CA SER A 31 -9.69 -0.10 -4.45
C SER A 31 -10.60 1.00 -3.93
N ILE A 32 -11.06 1.84 -4.85
CA ILE A 32 -12.04 2.89 -4.61
C ILE A 32 -13.20 2.77 -5.57
N THR A 33 -14.31 3.39 -5.20
CA THR A 33 -15.50 3.57 -6.03
C THR A 33 -15.75 5.06 -6.29
N SER A 34 -16.63 5.36 -7.25
CA SER A 34 -17.04 6.75 -7.48
C SER A 34 -17.71 7.39 -6.26
N ALA A 35 -18.34 6.60 -5.40
CA ALA A 35 -18.96 7.10 -4.17
C ALA A 35 -17.93 7.64 -3.15
N ASP A 36 -16.71 7.10 -3.15
CA ASP A 36 -15.64 7.55 -2.25
C ASP A 36 -15.10 8.93 -2.65
N ILE A 37 -15.10 9.22 -3.96
CA ILE A 37 -14.58 10.47 -4.54
C ILE A 37 -15.67 11.53 -4.66
N ASN A 38 -16.91 11.10 -4.96
CA ASN A 38 -18.01 12.04 -5.16
C ASN A 38 -18.34 12.82 -3.89
N ASN A 39 -18.38 14.15 -4.02
CA ASN A 39 -18.76 15.05 -2.95
C ASN A 39 -19.82 16.04 -3.43
N GLY A 40 -21.06 15.53 -3.56
CA GLY A 40 -22.22 16.37 -3.86
C GLY A 40 -22.36 16.76 -5.33
N SER A 41 -21.91 15.91 -6.28
CA SER A 41 -22.26 16.09 -7.68
C SER A 41 -23.78 16.09 -7.87
N SER A 42 -24.28 16.91 -8.76
CA SER A 42 -25.71 17.09 -8.98
C SER A 42 -26.04 17.53 -10.40
N ASP A 43 -27.28 17.31 -10.81
CA ASP A 43 -27.85 17.81 -12.04
C ASP A 43 -29.25 18.43 -11.81
N ASN A 44 -29.67 19.28 -12.72
CA ASN A 44 -31.00 19.92 -12.69
C ASN A 44 -32.11 19.01 -13.18
N CYS A 45 -31.81 17.99 -13.99
CA CYS A 45 -32.78 17.11 -14.65
C CYS A 45 -32.37 15.64 -14.63
N GLY A 46 -32.79 14.87 -13.61
CA GLY A 46 -32.70 13.43 -13.63
C GLY A 46 -31.57 12.84 -12.81
N GLU A 47 -31.26 11.58 -13.10
CA GLU A 47 -30.19 10.82 -12.43
C GLU A 47 -28.84 11.10 -13.07
N ILE A 48 -27.80 11.03 -12.27
CA ILE A 48 -26.41 11.15 -12.72
C ILE A 48 -25.68 9.81 -12.57
N THR A 49 -24.73 9.58 -13.47
CA THR A 49 -23.83 8.42 -13.44
C THR A 49 -22.38 8.86 -13.38
N TYR A 50 -21.48 7.94 -12.99
CA TYR A 50 -20.10 8.27 -12.68
C TYR A 50 -19.13 7.32 -13.36
N GLU A 51 -17.98 7.86 -13.80
CA GLU A 51 -16.82 7.09 -14.22
C GLU A 51 -15.56 7.60 -13.51
N LEU A 52 -14.67 6.67 -13.12
CA LEU A 52 -13.33 6.96 -12.61
C LEU A 52 -12.29 6.50 -13.62
N ASN A 53 -11.24 7.28 -13.80
CA ASN A 53 -10.09 6.88 -14.61
C ASN A 53 -9.23 5.78 -13.94
N THR A 54 -9.28 5.69 -12.61
CA THR A 54 -8.52 4.73 -11.79
C THR A 54 -9.36 4.29 -10.61
N THR A 55 -9.46 2.99 -10.40
CA THR A 55 -10.25 2.38 -9.31
C THR A 55 -9.44 1.44 -8.43
N THR A 56 -8.22 1.07 -8.85
CA THR A 56 -7.35 0.13 -8.13
C THR A 56 -5.97 0.73 -7.96
N PHE A 57 -5.35 0.42 -6.83
CA PHE A 57 -4.02 0.89 -6.43
C PHE A 57 -3.22 -0.28 -5.90
N ASP A 58 -1.91 -0.21 -6.08
CA ASP A 58 -0.93 -1.16 -5.58
C ASP A 58 0.29 -0.44 -4.97
N CYS A 59 1.30 -1.19 -4.59
CA CYS A 59 2.52 -0.65 -3.97
C CYS A 59 3.25 0.40 -4.83
N SER A 60 3.05 0.40 -6.15
CA SER A 60 3.63 1.42 -7.05
C SER A 60 2.92 2.77 -6.95
N ASN A 61 1.74 2.80 -6.35
CA ASN A 61 0.91 4.00 -6.18
C ASN A 61 1.04 4.64 -4.80
N ILE A 62 1.94 4.17 -3.93
CA ILE A 62 2.13 4.77 -2.60
C ILE A 62 2.44 6.26 -2.73
N GLY A 63 1.73 7.08 -1.93
CA GLY A 63 1.75 8.53 -2.01
C GLY A 63 0.53 9.13 -2.70
N SER A 64 0.69 10.30 -3.34
CA SER A 64 -0.41 11.07 -3.91
C SER A 64 -0.67 10.68 -5.37
N ASN A 65 -1.92 10.30 -5.67
CA ASN A 65 -2.39 9.95 -7.01
C ASN A 65 -3.55 10.87 -7.40
N LEU A 66 -3.52 11.40 -8.61
CA LEU A 66 -4.61 12.23 -9.12
C LEU A 66 -5.65 11.35 -9.82
N VAL A 67 -6.89 11.39 -9.33
CA VAL A 67 -8.03 10.64 -9.85
C VAL A 67 -9.04 11.61 -10.46
N ASN A 68 -9.53 11.29 -11.65
CA ASN A 68 -10.56 12.05 -12.35
C ASN A 68 -11.91 11.33 -12.20
N LEU A 69 -12.91 12.07 -11.69
CA LEU A 69 -14.32 11.67 -11.67
C LEU A 69 -15.06 12.40 -12.81
N ILE A 70 -15.63 11.63 -13.71
CA ILE A 70 -16.52 12.15 -14.76
C ILE A 70 -17.96 11.87 -14.34
N VAL A 71 -18.78 12.90 -14.38
CA VAL A 71 -20.22 12.86 -14.04
C VAL A 71 -21.01 13.06 -15.31
N PHE A 72 -21.92 12.14 -15.60
CA PHE A 72 -22.84 12.21 -16.75
C PHE A 72 -24.27 12.39 -16.26
N ASP A 73 -25.04 13.21 -16.96
CA ASP A 73 -26.49 13.29 -16.80
C ASP A 73 -27.22 12.26 -17.68
N SER A 74 -28.56 12.22 -17.57
CA SER A 74 -29.42 11.35 -18.37
C SER A 74 -29.49 11.74 -19.85
N SER A 75 -29.06 12.95 -20.21
CA SER A 75 -29.02 13.48 -21.57
C SER A 75 -27.69 13.22 -22.28
N GLY A 76 -26.68 12.69 -21.52
CA GLY A 76 -25.33 12.39 -22.00
C GLY A 76 -24.38 13.59 -21.96
N LEU A 77 -24.77 14.69 -21.33
CA LEU A 77 -23.84 15.79 -21.01
C LEU A 77 -22.95 15.40 -19.85
N ALA A 78 -21.74 15.96 -19.80
CA ALA A 78 -20.74 15.56 -18.81
C ALA A 78 -19.97 16.75 -18.22
N SER A 79 -19.52 16.57 -16.98
CA SER A 79 -18.54 17.41 -16.30
C SER A 79 -17.54 16.55 -15.54
N GLU A 80 -16.39 17.11 -15.21
CA GLU A 80 -15.35 16.39 -14.49
C GLU A 80 -14.82 17.18 -13.29
N CYS A 81 -14.28 16.45 -12.31
CA CYS A 81 -13.49 17.00 -11.21
C CYS A 81 -12.35 16.07 -10.85
N PHE A 82 -11.36 16.61 -10.14
CA PHE A 82 -10.16 15.87 -9.75
C PHE A 82 -10.07 15.79 -8.22
N ALA A 83 -9.64 14.64 -7.74
CA ALA A 83 -9.35 14.38 -6.35
C ALA A 83 -7.96 13.79 -6.16
N THR A 84 -7.33 14.09 -5.05
CA THR A 84 -6.10 13.43 -4.62
C THR A 84 -6.45 12.20 -3.79
N VAL A 85 -6.04 11.03 -4.26
CA VAL A 85 -6.07 9.79 -3.48
C VAL A 85 -4.69 9.54 -2.92
N THR A 86 -4.55 9.67 -1.59
CA THR A 86 -3.29 9.36 -0.89
C THR A 86 -3.31 7.89 -0.49
N VAL A 87 -2.39 7.11 -1.05
CA VAL A 87 -2.22 5.67 -0.77
C VAL A 87 -1.14 5.50 0.29
N LEU A 88 -1.45 4.78 1.35
CA LEU A 88 -0.54 4.46 2.45
C LEU A 88 -0.29 2.95 2.51
N ASP A 89 0.92 2.58 2.89
CA ASP A 89 1.26 1.26 3.37
C ASP A 89 1.64 1.36 4.85
N ASN A 90 0.80 0.78 5.70
CA ASN A 90 0.99 0.72 7.15
C ASN A 90 1.17 -0.73 7.64
N THR A 91 1.32 -1.68 6.71
CA THR A 91 1.48 -3.10 7.03
C THR A 91 2.95 -3.41 7.27
N PRO A 92 3.36 -3.80 8.49
CA PRO A 92 4.76 -4.15 8.75
C PRO A 92 5.11 -5.53 8.18
N PRO A 93 6.40 -5.79 7.89
CA PRO A 93 6.87 -7.09 7.41
C PRO A 93 6.47 -8.25 8.32
N THR A 94 6.14 -9.39 7.74
CA THR A 94 6.00 -10.67 8.45
C THR A 94 7.36 -11.31 8.55
N VAL A 95 7.95 -11.31 9.76
CA VAL A 95 9.32 -11.78 10.01
C VAL A 95 9.31 -13.24 10.49
N VAL A 96 10.13 -14.08 9.88
CA VAL A 96 10.31 -15.48 10.23
C VAL A 96 11.80 -15.77 10.44
N CYS A 97 12.17 -16.16 11.68
CA CYS A 97 13.54 -16.52 12.03
C CYS A 97 13.76 -18.02 12.01
N GLN A 98 15.04 -18.43 11.85
CA GLN A 98 15.52 -19.79 12.05
C GLN A 98 16.75 -19.79 12.95
N ASP A 99 16.84 -20.80 13.82
CA ASP A 99 18.03 -21.05 14.61
C ASP A 99 19.14 -21.63 13.72
N ILE A 100 20.39 -21.24 14.02
CA ILE A 100 21.55 -21.73 13.28
C ILE A 100 22.68 -22.18 14.20
N THR A 101 23.55 -23.01 13.67
CA THR A 101 24.84 -23.37 14.33
C THR A 101 25.97 -22.89 13.46
N VAL A 102 26.92 -22.15 14.06
CA VAL A 102 28.13 -21.65 13.41
C VAL A 102 29.38 -22.21 14.08
N ALA A 103 30.41 -22.45 13.29
CA ALA A 103 31.72 -22.89 13.83
C ALA A 103 32.68 -21.71 13.78
N LEU A 104 33.47 -21.53 14.88
CA LEU A 104 34.56 -20.58 14.87
C LEU A 104 35.64 -21.00 13.88
N ASP A 105 36.20 -20.06 13.15
CA ASP A 105 37.28 -20.25 12.19
C ASP A 105 38.66 -20.38 12.88
N LEU A 106 39.76 -20.34 12.11
CA LEU A 106 41.13 -20.44 12.61
C LEU A 106 41.56 -19.22 13.44
N ASP A 107 40.86 -18.09 13.26
CA ASP A 107 41.06 -16.86 14.02
C ASP A 107 40.14 -16.80 15.26
N TYR A 108 39.51 -17.95 15.60
CA TYR A 108 38.60 -18.12 16.74
C TYR A 108 37.39 -17.20 16.70
N SER A 109 36.91 -16.90 15.51
CA SER A 109 35.77 -16.02 15.30
C SER A 109 34.76 -16.56 14.27
N ALA A 110 33.54 -16.06 14.32
CA ALA A 110 32.52 -16.29 13.30
C ALA A 110 31.68 -15.02 13.09
N THR A 111 31.19 -14.82 11.87
CA THR A 111 30.27 -13.73 11.56
C THR A 111 29.04 -14.28 10.87
N ILE A 112 27.90 -13.66 11.14
CA ILE A 112 26.62 -13.94 10.46
C ILE A 112 26.06 -12.66 9.85
N THR A 113 25.16 -12.84 8.93
CA THR A 113 24.37 -11.79 8.28
C THR A 113 22.88 -11.99 8.56
N PRO A 114 22.03 -10.98 8.34
CA PRO A 114 20.58 -11.15 8.46
C PRO A 114 20.04 -12.35 7.64
N ALA A 115 20.59 -12.60 6.46
CA ALA A 115 20.16 -13.68 5.59
C ALA A 115 20.42 -15.09 6.15
N ASP A 116 21.36 -15.25 7.09
CA ASP A 116 21.67 -16.54 7.69
C ASP A 116 20.56 -17.02 8.65
N ILE A 117 19.88 -16.07 9.31
CA ILE A 117 18.82 -16.34 10.30
C ILE A 117 17.42 -16.01 9.77
N ASP A 118 17.30 -15.43 8.59
CA ASP A 118 16.00 -15.20 7.94
C ASP A 118 15.49 -16.50 7.28
N ALA A 119 14.28 -16.93 7.65
CA ALA A 119 13.65 -18.14 7.14
C ALA A 119 12.55 -17.87 6.09
N GLY A 120 12.70 -16.80 5.33
CA GLY A 120 11.78 -16.42 4.26
C GLY A 120 10.71 -15.42 4.72
N SER A 121 11.14 -14.39 5.40
CA SER A 121 10.28 -13.24 5.74
C SER A 121 9.71 -12.58 4.50
N THR A 122 8.52 -12.00 4.62
CA THR A 122 7.76 -11.38 3.52
C THR A 122 7.14 -10.06 3.96
N ASP A 123 6.74 -9.29 2.97
CA ASP A 123 5.99 -8.05 3.14
C ASP A 123 4.95 -7.93 2.02
N ASN A 124 3.87 -7.18 2.24
CA ASN A 124 2.82 -6.97 1.24
C ASN A 124 3.31 -6.16 0.03
N CYS A 125 4.31 -5.29 0.24
CA CYS A 125 4.96 -4.50 -0.82
C CYS A 125 6.43 -4.89 -1.01
N SER A 126 7.30 -4.54 -0.07
CA SER A 126 8.71 -4.94 -0.15
C SER A 126 9.50 -4.63 1.12
N ILE A 127 10.41 -5.51 1.48
CA ILE A 127 11.39 -5.30 2.53
C ILE A 127 12.52 -4.41 1.98
N SER A 128 12.79 -3.29 2.66
CA SER A 128 13.82 -2.32 2.30
C SER A 128 15.15 -2.65 2.96
N THR A 129 15.13 -2.96 4.26
CA THR A 129 16.35 -3.26 5.03
C THR A 129 16.17 -4.42 5.99
N ALA A 130 17.26 -5.15 6.21
CA ALA A 130 17.38 -6.19 7.22
C ALA A 130 18.60 -5.92 8.08
N SER A 131 18.45 -6.03 9.40
CA SER A 131 19.54 -5.84 10.36
C SER A 131 19.47 -6.86 11.49
N ILE A 132 20.61 -7.13 12.10
CA ILE A 132 20.74 -7.96 13.30
C ILE A 132 21.50 -7.19 14.37
N ASP A 133 21.17 -7.44 15.63
CA ASP A 133 21.78 -6.77 16.78
C ASP A 133 23.18 -7.33 17.12
N VAL A 134 23.42 -8.62 16.86
CA VAL A 134 24.69 -9.31 17.05
C VAL A 134 25.09 -10.03 15.77
N ASN A 135 26.24 -9.71 15.21
CA ASN A 135 26.74 -10.32 13.98
C ASN A 135 28.13 -10.97 14.11
N PHE A 136 28.79 -10.85 15.27
CA PHE A 136 30.14 -11.36 15.53
C PHE A 136 30.15 -12.22 16.79
N PHE A 137 30.85 -13.35 16.72
CA PHE A 137 30.99 -14.33 17.80
C PHE A 137 32.44 -14.74 17.93
N ASP A 138 32.86 -14.97 19.17
CA ASP A 138 34.18 -15.47 19.52
C ASP A 138 34.12 -16.54 20.64
N CYS A 139 35.25 -16.96 21.20
CA CYS A 139 35.32 -17.96 22.25
C CYS A 139 34.52 -17.60 23.54
N SER A 140 34.14 -16.33 23.72
CA SER A 140 33.31 -15.91 24.85
C SER A 140 31.82 -16.17 24.63
N ASN A 141 31.42 -16.43 23.35
CA ASN A 141 30.06 -16.68 22.95
C ASN A 141 29.73 -18.17 22.74
N LEU A 142 30.58 -19.09 23.26
CA LEU A 142 30.32 -20.54 23.12
C LEU A 142 29.00 -20.94 23.79
N GLY A 143 28.13 -21.60 23.04
CA GLY A 143 26.78 -22.00 23.44
C GLY A 143 25.71 -21.13 22.80
N PRO A 144 24.46 -21.21 23.28
CA PRO A 144 23.32 -20.50 22.66
C PRO A 144 23.39 -19.00 22.94
N ASN A 145 23.25 -18.19 21.86
CA ASN A 145 23.18 -16.74 21.91
C ASN A 145 21.88 -16.30 21.19
N SER A 146 21.07 -15.43 21.82
CA SER A 146 19.91 -14.84 21.17
C SER A 146 20.36 -13.71 20.24
N VAL A 147 19.85 -13.72 19.01
CA VAL A 147 20.09 -12.68 17.98
C VAL A 147 18.75 -12.20 17.47
N THR A 148 18.55 -10.89 17.46
CA THR A 148 17.32 -10.26 16.96
C THR A 148 17.48 -9.85 15.50
N LEU A 149 16.64 -10.40 14.61
CA LEU A 149 16.48 -9.91 13.24
C LEU A 149 15.39 -8.84 13.22
N THR A 150 15.71 -7.67 12.67
CA THR A 150 14.74 -6.59 12.43
C THR A 150 14.68 -6.30 10.94
N LEU A 151 13.46 -6.34 10.40
CA LEU A 151 13.15 -5.96 9.03
C LEU A 151 12.37 -4.66 8.99
N THR A 152 12.68 -3.84 7.99
CA THR A 152 11.99 -2.57 7.73
C THR A 152 11.56 -2.56 6.27
N ASP A 153 10.31 -2.21 6.00
CA ASP A 153 9.80 -2.00 4.65
C ASP A 153 10.24 -0.64 4.04
N GLN A 154 9.73 -0.32 2.85
CA GLN A 154 10.04 0.96 2.19
C GLN A 154 9.34 2.16 2.84
N ASN A 155 8.28 1.94 3.62
CA ASN A 155 7.50 2.98 4.27
C ASN A 155 7.93 3.23 5.73
N GLY A 156 8.87 2.43 6.24
CA GLY A 156 9.43 2.54 7.57
C GLY A 156 8.71 1.71 8.62
N ASN A 157 7.75 0.84 8.24
CA ASN A 157 7.13 -0.10 9.17
C ASN A 157 8.14 -1.20 9.51
N GLN A 158 8.15 -1.66 10.76
CA GLN A 158 9.16 -2.59 11.27
C GLN A 158 8.55 -3.77 12.01
N SER A 159 9.18 -4.91 11.85
CA SER A 159 8.93 -6.11 12.66
C SER A 159 10.25 -6.81 12.98
N SER A 160 10.24 -7.65 14.03
CA SER A 160 11.42 -8.40 14.44
C SER A 160 11.07 -9.79 14.94
N CYS A 161 12.06 -10.70 14.91
CA CYS A 161 12.02 -12.00 15.55
C CYS A 161 13.39 -12.35 16.16
N GLU A 162 13.44 -13.35 17.03
CA GLU A 162 14.67 -13.84 17.65
C GLU A 162 15.04 -15.21 17.09
N ALA A 163 16.33 -15.43 16.86
CA ALA A 163 16.95 -16.70 16.52
C ALA A 163 18.02 -17.07 17.55
N ILE A 164 18.23 -18.35 17.76
CA ILE A 164 19.33 -18.86 18.58
C ILE A 164 20.50 -19.23 17.66
N VAL A 165 21.65 -18.60 17.90
CA VAL A 165 22.94 -18.90 17.26
C VAL A 165 23.80 -19.68 18.25
N THR A 166 24.22 -20.90 17.88
CA THR A 166 25.03 -21.81 18.73
C THR A 166 26.36 -22.07 18.11
#